data_8ec9260e0c17cfea4b0cb748e15e7c87
#
_entry.id   8ec9260e0c17cfea4b0cb748e15e7c87
#
_cell.length_a   1.000
_cell.length_b   1.000
_cell.length_c   1.000
_cell.angle_alpha   90.00
_cell.angle_beta   90.00
_cell.angle_gamma   90.00
#
_symmetry.space_group_name_H-M   'P 1'
#
loop_
_entity.id
_entity.type
_entity.pdbx_description
1 polymer ?
#
loop_
_entity_poly.entity_id
_entity_poly.type
_entity_poly.pdbx_seq_one_letter_code
_entity_poly.pdbx_strand_id
1 'polypeptide(L)'
;VVLNTPYPLDVTPVEESGAQALVFCGIGGMLGGSALVNVLCGRTNPSGKLTDTWAKKYEDIPASKNFYDCAGGKTRWDADHDVWIDTVYEEGLYVGYRYFATFDKEPAYPFGFGLSYTSFALTDVTCASDKVDGQETVTVSVKVTNTGKTAGKEVAQLYVKKPDGKLEQPSLELVAFDKTAELAPGESQILTLTASPLILSSYSEEQAAYIREKGTYLFYVGTSSADLTKAGAMEQGEDQIVKQVVNRMQPAERPLELSKRDPEGTYPKGLRSGVKEGVHAFEPKQERPEYPIAITEPVDYVADMSVEEMARLCVCGADGWGME
;
A
#
# COMPACT_ATOMS: atom_id res chain seq x y z
N VAL A 1 -25.01 -0.28 -2.19
CA VAL A 1 -24.39 -0.54 -0.87
C VAL A 1 -23.27 0.48 -0.65
N VAL A 2 -23.13 0.98 0.56
CA VAL A 2 -22.06 1.89 0.97
C VAL A 2 -21.22 1.20 2.05
N LEU A 3 -19.92 1.12 1.82
CA LEU A 3 -18.96 0.59 2.79
C LEU A 3 -18.26 1.74 3.51
N ASN A 4 -18.54 1.88 4.81
CA ASN A 4 -17.88 2.82 5.70
C ASN A 4 -16.89 2.07 6.58
N THR A 5 -15.74 1.75 6.02
CA THR A 5 -14.67 0.97 6.66
C THR A 5 -13.31 1.48 6.18
N PRO A 6 -12.26 1.42 7.01
CA PRO A 6 -10.92 1.88 6.62
C PRO A 6 -10.11 0.85 5.81
N TYR A 7 -10.60 -0.38 5.66
CA TYR A 7 -9.86 -1.50 5.06
C TYR A 7 -10.75 -2.35 4.14
N PRO A 8 -10.15 -3.17 3.26
CA PRO A 8 -10.84 -4.12 2.42
C PRO A 8 -11.72 -5.09 3.22
N LEU A 9 -12.85 -5.45 2.64
CA LEU A 9 -13.75 -6.46 3.17
C LEU A 9 -13.99 -7.54 2.12
N ASP A 10 -14.47 -8.71 2.55
CA ASP A 10 -15.09 -9.66 1.64
C ASP A 10 -16.41 -9.07 1.12
N VAL A 11 -16.44 -8.79 -0.18
CA VAL A 11 -17.59 -8.18 -0.86
C VAL A 11 -18.51 -9.21 -1.53
N THR A 12 -18.17 -10.49 -1.48
CA THR A 12 -18.97 -11.58 -2.03
C THR A 12 -20.43 -11.50 -1.59
N PRO A 13 -20.78 -11.28 -0.30
CA PRO A 13 -22.17 -11.17 0.11
C PRO A 13 -22.90 -9.97 -0.51
N VAL A 14 -22.17 -8.89 -0.82
CA VAL A 14 -22.75 -7.71 -1.47
C VAL A 14 -23.05 -8.00 -2.93
N GLU A 15 -22.12 -8.65 -3.64
CA GLU A 15 -22.27 -9.03 -5.03
C GLU A 15 -23.41 -10.04 -5.20
N GLU A 16 -23.50 -11.05 -4.36
CA GLU A 16 -24.55 -12.06 -4.34
C GLU A 16 -25.93 -11.50 -3.97
N SER A 17 -25.98 -10.38 -3.25
CA SER A 17 -27.25 -9.72 -2.91
C SER A 17 -27.96 -9.08 -4.11
N GLY A 18 -27.31 -9.00 -5.28
CA GLY A 18 -27.79 -8.30 -6.45
C GLY A 18 -27.72 -6.77 -6.34
N ALA A 19 -26.90 -6.24 -5.46
CA ALA A 19 -26.64 -4.81 -5.35
C ALA A 19 -26.05 -4.28 -6.66
N GLN A 20 -26.66 -3.23 -7.21
CA GLN A 20 -26.27 -2.66 -8.51
C GLN A 20 -25.10 -1.66 -8.41
N ALA A 21 -24.80 -1.19 -7.22
CA ALA A 21 -23.70 -0.25 -6.97
C ALA A 21 -23.09 -0.49 -5.60
N LEU A 22 -21.76 -0.41 -5.57
CA LEU A 22 -20.95 -0.50 -4.37
C LEU A 22 -20.08 0.76 -4.26
N VAL A 23 -20.20 1.47 -3.15
CA VAL A 23 -19.41 2.68 -2.87
C VAL A 23 -18.57 2.44 -1.63
N PHE A 24 -17.25 2.48 -1.81
CA PHE A 24 -16.30 2.50 -0.71
C PHE A 24 -15.98 3.95 -0.34
N CYS A 25 -16.36 4.38 0.85
CA CYS A 25 -16.18 5.76 1.29
C CYS A 25 -15.10 5.92 2.36
N GLY A 26 -14.46 4.85 2.78
CA GLY A 26 -13.48 4.88 3.87
C GLY A 26 -14.10 5.39 5.17
N ILE A 27 -13.29 6.01 6.02
CA ILE A 27 -13.76 6.74 7.20
C ILE A 27 -13.92 8.21 6.81
N GLY A 28 -15.16 8.61 6.55
CA GLY A 28 -15.50 9.99 6.24
C GLY A 28 -15.37 10.88 7.48
N GLY A 29 -14.78 12.07 7.36
CA GLY A 29 -14.78 13.08 8.41
C GLY A 29 -16.17 13.68 8.66
N MET A 30 -16.24 14.80 9.35
CA MET A 30 -17.51 15.49 9.71
C MET A 30 -18.41 15.77 8.51
N LEU A 31 -17.85 15.97 7.31
CA LEU A 31 -18.59 16.22 6.08
C LEU A 31 -18.79 14.96 5.22
N GLY A 32 -18.41 13.79 5.72
CA GLY A 32 -18.46 12.53 4.96
C GLY A 32 -19.85 12.19 4.43
N GLY A 33 -20.88 12.37 5.24
CA GLY A 33 -22.28 12.18 4.82
C GLY A 33 -22.69 13.09 3.67
N SER A 34 -22.34 14.38 3.73
CA SER A 34 -22.63 15.34 2.66
C SER A 34 -21.84 15.01 1.38
N ALA A 35 -20.58 14.60 1.50
CA ALA A 35 -19.77 14.18 0.36
C ALA A 35 -20.36 12.95 -0.32
N LEU A 36 -20.76 11.95 0.45
CA LEU A 36 -21.39 10.74 -0.04
C LEU A 36 -22.70 11.06 -0.79
N VAL A 37 -23.58 11.89 -0.22
CA VAL A 37 -24.83 12.31 -0.87
C VAL A 37 -24.54 13.03 -2.20
N ASN A 38 -23.54 13.90 -2.26
CA ASN A 38 -23.16 14.57 -3.51
C ASN A 38 -22.73 13.59 -4.60
N VAL A 39 -21.99 12.54 -4.24
CA VAL A 39 -21.64 11.46 -5.18
C VAL A 39 -22.89 10.70 -5.60
N LEU A 40 -23.71 10.21 -4.68
CA LEU A 40 -24.89 9.40 -4.98
C LEU A 40 -25.95 10.17 -5.82
N CYS A 41 -26.03 11.49 -5.63
CA CYS A 41 -26.95 12.34 -6.42
C CYS A 41 -26.31 12.86 -7.73
N GLY A 42 -25.08 12.46 -8.06
CA GLY A 42 -24.40 12.89 -9.28
C GLY A 42 -23.96 14.35 -9.30
N ARG A 43 -23.94 15.02 -8.13
CA ARG A 43 -23.44 16.40 -8.00
C ARG A 43 -21.92 16.47 -8.08
N THR A 44 -21.26 15.40 -7.67
CA THR A 44 -19.82 15.20 -7.75
C THR A 44 -19.53 13.88 -8.43
N ASN A 45 -18.69 13.92 -9.45
CA ASN A 45 -18.22 12.72 -10.12
C ASN A 45 -17.10 12.08 -9.27
N PRO A 46 -17.25 10.81 -8.83
CA PRO A 46 -16.20 10.14 -8.07
C PRO A 46 -14.94 9.96 -8.92
N SER A 47 -13.78 10.14 -8.31
CA SER A 47 -12.47 9.95 -8.95
C SER A 47 -11.44 9.35 -7.97
N GLY A 48 -11.93 8.74 -6.90
CA GLY A 48 -11.09 7.99 -5.97
C GLY A 48 -10.63 6.67 -6.56
N LYS A 49 -9.43 6.24 -6.19
CA LYS A 49 -8.88 4.93 -6.56
C LYS A 49 -8.60 4.12 -5.29
N LEU A 50 -8.79 2.81 -5.37
CA LEU A 50 -8.46 1.92 -4.26
C LEU A 50 -6.96 1.95 -3.99
N THR A 51 -6.59 2.11 -2.74
CA THR A 51 -5.21 2.08 -2.24
C THR A 51 -4.78 0.68 -1.81
N ASP A 52 -5.70 -0.27 -1.91
CA ASP A 52 -5.49 -1.66 -1.54
C ASP A 52 -5.96 -2.58 -2.67
N THR A 53 -5.44 -3.81 -2.67
CA THR A 53 -5.97 -4.89 -3.50
C THR A 53 -7.02 -5.64 -2.69
N TRP A 54 -8.23 -5.76 -3.22
CA TRP A 54 -9.31 -6.48 -2.57
C TRP A 54 -9.33 -7.92 -3.03
N ALA A 55 -9.05 -8.84 -2.15
CA ALA A 55 -9.10 -10.27 -2.41
C ALA A 55 -10.56 -10.74 -2.59
N LYS A 56 -10.78 -11.81 -3.34
CA LYS A 56 -12.08 -12.47 -3.43
C LYS A 56 -12.46 -13.13 -2.12
N LYS A 57 -11.46 -13.70 -1.42
CA LYS A 57 -11.61 -14.34 -0.12
C LYS A 57 -10.45 -13.95 0.79
N TYR A 58 -10.68 -13.97 2.07
CA TYR A 58 -9.64 -13.70 3.06
C TYR A 58 -8.43 -14.64 2.91
N GLU A 59 -8.68 -15.91 2.60
CA GLU A 59 -7.66 -16.94 2.42
C GLU A 59 -6.76 -16.71 1.20
N ASP A 60 -7.16 -15.85 0.27
CA ASP A 60 -6.32 -15.48 -0.88
C ASP A 60 -5.19 -14.51 -0.51
N ILE A 61 -5.25 -13.92 0.68
CA ILE A 61 -4.22 -13.01 1.19
C ILE A 61 -3.11 -13.85 1.84
N PRO A 62 -1.82 -13.63 1.51
CA PRO A 62 -0.72 -14.41 2.08
C PRO A 62 -0.73 -14.44 3.60
N ALA A 63 -0.88 -13.28 4.23
CA ALA A 63 -0.89 -13.14 5.69
C ALA A 63 -2.10 -13.78 6.38
N SER A 64 -3.15 -14.19 5.65
CA SER A 64 -4.32 -14.84 6.24
C SER A 64 -3.99 -16.11 7.03
N LYS A 65 -2.88 -16.75 6.66
CA LYS A 65 -2.46 -18.02 7.27
C LYS A 65 -1.74 -17.86 8.59
N ASN A 66 -1.22 -16.68 8.89
CA ASN A 66 -0.40 -16.45 10.08
C ASN A 66 -0.74 -15.18 10.86
N PHE A 67 -1.71 -14.38 10.41
CA PHE A 67 -2.03 -13.09 11.04
C PHE A 67 -2.56 -13.24 12.47
N TYR A 68 -3.35 -14.27 12.73
CA TYR A 68 -3.83 -14.65 14.06
C TYR A 68 -3.37 -16.06 14.45
N ASP A 69 -2.50 -16.66 13.66
CA ASP A 69 -2.05 -18.00 13.91
C ASP A 69 -0.92 -17.96 14.93
N CYS A 70 -1.32 -18.16 16.12
CA CYS A 70 -0.44 -18.26 17.26
C CYS A 70 -0.04 -19.71 17.43
N ALA A 71 1.19 -19.96 17.77
CA ALA A 71 1.69 -21.30 18.08
C ALA A 71 0.70 -22.05 19.01
N GLY A 72 0.06 -23.10 18.48
CA GLY A 72 -0.91 -23.91 19.21
C GLY A 72 -2.37 -23.48 19.09
N GLY A 73 -2.75 -22.69 18.07
CA GLY A 73 -4.15 -22.31 17.80
C GLY A 73 -4.73 -21.34 18.84
N LYS A 74 -3.87 -20.63 19.57
CA LYS A 74 -4.28 -19.60 20.53
C LYS A 74 -4.52 -18.29 19.81
N THR A 75 -5.46 -17.51 20.28
CA THR A 75 -5.72 -16.17 19.76
C THR A 75 -4.63 -15.20 20.20
N ARG A 76 -4.50 -14.07 19.50
CA ARG A 76 -3.55 -12.98 19.77
C ARG A 76 -3.49 -12.55 21.25
N TRP A 77 -4.56 -12.77 21.97
CA TRP A 77 -4.68 -12.52 23.41
C TRP A 77 -4.97 -13.82 24.13
N ASP A 78 -4.04 -14.31 24.91
CA ASP A 78 -4.24 -15.39 25.86
C ASP A 78 -4.51 -14.77 27.24
N ALA A 79 -5.79 -14.58 27.56
CA ALA A 79 -6.21 -13.98 28.83
C ALA A 79 -5.76 -14.77 30.07
N ASP A 80 -5.48 -16.07 29.91
CA ASP A 80 -5.04 -16.92 31.02
C ASP A 80 -3.56 -16.72 31.37
N HIS A 81 -2.78 -16.20 30.42
CA HIS A 81 -1.34 -16.06 30.57
C HIS A 81 -0.81 -14.62 30.42
N ASP A 82 -1.68 -13.66 30.11
CA ASP A 82 -1.31 -12.24 29.90
C ASP A 82 -0.15 -12.07 28.88
N VAL A 83 -0.17 -12.86 27.80
CA VAL A 83 0.92 -12.95 26.83
C VAL A 83 0.47 -12.38 25.47
N TRP A 84 1.27 -11.47 24.95
CA TRP A 84 1.18 -11.02 23.56
C TRP A 84 1.88 -12.02 22.64
N ILE A 85 1.26 -12.30 21.51
CA ILE A 85 1.79 -13.24 20.54
C ILE A 85 2.32 -12.45 19.35
N ASP A 86 3.58 -12.72 19.01
CA ASP A 86 4.23 -12.09 17.88
C ASP A 86 3.66 -12.59 16.57
N THR A 87 3.39 -11.67 15.65
CA THR A 87 3.06 -11.98 14.26
C THR A 87 4.31 -11.89 13.42
N VAL A 88 4.67 -12.95 12.73
CA VAL A 88 5.81 -12.98 11.81
C VAL A 88 5.34 -12.60 10.41
N TYR A 89 5.90 -11.54 9.83
CA TYR A 89 5.60 -11.07 8.48
C TYR A 89 6.39 -11.91 7.46
N GLU A 90 5.75 -12.95 6.95
CA GLU A 90 6.37 -13.94 6.07
C GLU A 90 6.16 -13.66 4.59
N GLU A 91 5.25 -12.74 4.26
CA GLU A 91 4.97 -12.33 2.90
C GLU A 91 6.11 -11.51 2.26
N GLY A 92 7.01 -10.92 3.07
CA GLY A 92 8.13 -10.14 2.60
C GLY A 92 7.71 -9.02 1.64
N LEU A 93 8.21 -9.06 0.40
CA LEU A 93 7.87 -8.08 -0.65
C LEU A 93 6.46 -8.25 -1.22
N TYR A 94 5.84 -9.40 -1.00
CA TYR A 94 4.63 -9.81 -1.71
C TYR A 94 3.35 -9.45 -0.94
N VAL A 95 3.14 -8.15 -0.77
CA VAL A 95 1.95 -7.57 -0.14
C VAL A 95 1.05 -6.93 -1.21
N GLY A 96 -0.26 -7.12 -1.09
CA GLY A 96 -1.26 -6.50 -1.97
C GLY A 96 -1.05 -6.85 -3.44
N TYR A 97 -1.12 -5.86 -4.33
CA TYR A 97 -0.99 -6.07 -5.78
C TYR A 97 0.33 -6.73 -6.19
N ARG A 98 1.42 -6.55 -5.42
CA ARG A 98 2.70 -7.21 -5.70
C ARG A 98 2.57 -8.73 -5.61
N TYR A 99 1.83 -9.23 -4.62
CA TYR A 99 1.52 -10.65 -4.51
C TYR A 99 0.61 -11.10 -5.64
N PHE A 100 -0.54 -10.43 -5.82
CA PHE A 100 -1.52 -10.84 -6.80
C PHE A 100 -0.96 -10.87 -8.22
N ALA A 101 -0.19 -9.83 -8.62
CA ALA A 101 0.43 -9.77 -9.93
C ALA A 101 1.59 -10.77 -10.12
N THR A 102 2.34 -11.10 -9.05
CA THR A 102 3.50 -11.98 -9.16
C THR A 102 3.10 -13.45 -9.19
N PHE A 103 2.08 -13.83 -8.45
CA PHE A 103 1.60 -15.21 -8.35
C PHE A 103 0.35 -15.50 -9.19
N ASP A 104 0.03 -14.60 -10.12
CA ASP A 104 -1.10 -14.72 -11.05
C ASP A 104 -2.43 -15.02 -10.33
N LYS A 105 -2.69 -14.23 -9.29
CA LYS A 105 -3.94 -14.30 -8.52
C LYS A 105 -4.90 -13.21 -8.98
N GLU A 106 -6.15 -13.59 -9.19
CA GLU A 106 -7.19 -12.65 -9.58
C GLU A 106 -7.86 -12.04 -8.34
N PRO A 107 -7.73 -10.70 -8.12
CA PRO A 107 -8.43 -10.02 -7.04
C PRO A 107 -9.91 -9.80 -7.34
N ALA A 108 -10.72 -9.48 -6.32
CA ALA A 108 -12.06 -8.94 -6.53
C ALA A 108 -11.97 -7.55 -7.15
N TYR A 109 -11.15 -6.67 -6.57
CA TYR A 109 -10.82 -5.37 -7.13
C TYR A 109 -9.31 -5.11 -7.07
N PRO A 110 -8.67 -4.78 -8.20
CA PRO A 110 -7.23 -4.54 -8.22
C PRO A 110 -6.86 -3.21 -7.54
N PHE A 111 -5.62 -3.10 -7.09
CA PHE A 111 -5.05 -1.84 -6.63
C PHE A 111 -5.19 -0.75 -7.71
N GLY A 112 -5.59 0.44 -7.30
CA GLY A 112 -5.78 1.57 -8.21
C GLY A 112 -7.12 1.57 -8.95
N PHE A 113 -7.97 0.55 -8.78
CA PHE A 113 -9.30 0.50 -9.38
C PHE A 113 -10.22 1.59 -8.83
N GLY A 114 -11.11 2.09 -9.67
CA GLY A 114 -12.15 3.02 -9.30
C GLY A 114 -12.94 3.49 -10.52
N LEU A 115 -14.26 3.45 -10.43
CA LEU A 115 -15.15 3.87 -11.49
C LEU A 115 -15.44 5.37 -11.43
N SER A 116 -15.91 5.91 -12.53
CA SER A 116 -16.34 7.30 -12.71
C SER A 116 -17.69 7.34 -13.43
N TYR A 117 -18.38 8.48 -13.34
CA TYR A 117 -19.58 8.73 -14.14
C TYR A 117 -19.27 9.17 -15.58
N THR A 118 -17.98 9.16 -15.94
CA THR A 118 -17.50 9.41 -17.30
C THR A 118 -16.46 8.36 -17.67
N SER A 119 -15.92 8.42 -18.88
CA SER A 119 -14.89 7.51 -19.38
C SER A 119 -13.66 8.31 -19.79
N PHE A 120 -12.48 7.69 -19.68
CA PHE A 120 -11.23 8.30 -20.07
C PHE A 120 -10.45 7.38 -21.01
N ALA A 121 -9.67 7.99 -21.90
CA ALA A 121 -8.71 7.29 -22.75
C ALA A 121 -7.30 7.80 -22.44
N LEU A 122 -6.36 6.87 -22.29
CA LEU A 122 -4.95 7.13 -22.17
C LEU A 122 -4.28 6.87 -23.53
N THR A 123 -3.72 7.91 -24.13
CA THR A 123 -3.13 7.87 -25.49
C THR A 123 -1.81 8.61 -25.52
N ASP A 124 -1.16 8.63 -26.67
CA ASP A 124 0.06 9.41 -26.95
C ASP A 124 1.17 9.18 -25.91
N VAL A 125 1.33 7.90 -25.51
CA VAL A 125 2.30 7.52 -24.47
C VAL A 125 3.70 7.64 -25.03
N THR A 126 4.56 8.39 -24.33
CA THR A 126 5.99 8.50 -24.63
C THR A 126 6.80 8.13 -23.39
N CYS A 127 7.93 7.49 -23.59
CA CYS A 127 8.86 7.11 -22.52
C CYS A 127 10.27 7.59 -22.89
N ALA A 128 10.87 8.37 -22.02
CA ALA A 128 12.23 8.87 -22.19
C ALA A 128 13.05 8.60 -20.93
N SER A 129 14.35 8.42 -21.08
CA SER A 129 15.28 8.35 -19.96
C SER A 129 16.33 9.45 -20.10
N ASP A 130 16.55 10.18 -19.01
CA ASP A 130 17.56 11.23 -18.90
C ASP A 130 18.46 10.97 -17.71
N LYS A 131 19.69 11.44 -17.76
CA LYS A 131 20.61 11.36 -16.63
C LYS A 131 20.55 12.63 -15.80
N VAL A 132 20.18 12.46 -14.54
CA VAL A 132 20.23 13.51 -13.52
C VAL A 132 21.30 13.09 -12.51
N ASP A 133 22.31 13.92 -12.31
CA ASP A 133 23.46 13.62 -11.41
C ASP A 133 24.14 12.28 -11.69
N GLY A 134 24.25 11.92 -12.98
CA GLY A 134 24.87 10.68 -13.44
C GLY A 134 24.01 9.42 -13.26
N GLN A 135 22.80 9.57 -12.75
CA GLN A 135 21.85 8.48 -12.59
C GLN A 135 20.65 8.64 -13.53
N GLU A 136 20.19 7.54 -14.12
CA GLU A 136 19.08 7.59 -15.05
C GLU A 136 17.73 7.73 -14.32
N THR A 137 16.97 8.71 -14.77
CA THR A 137 15.59 8.98 -14.42
C THR A 137 14.71 8.67 -15.61
N VAL A 138 13.59 7.99 -15.38
CA VAL A 138 12.64 7.68 -16.47
C VAL A 138 11.42 8.57 -16.34
N THR A 139 11.07 9.20 -17.46
CA THR A 139 9.87 10.05 -17.55
C THR A 139 8.93 9.47 -18.61
N VAL A 140 7.69 9.24 -18.19
CA VAL A 140 6.60 8.82 -19.06
C VAL A 140 5.56 9.93 -19.15
N SER A 141 5.29 10.39 -20.36
CA SER A 141 4.18 11.32 -20.61
C SER A 141 3.01 10.57 -21.24
N VAL A 142 1.82 10.86 -20.77
CA VAL A 142 0.58 10.25 -21.25
C VAL A 142 -0.51 11.31 -21.38
N LYS A 143 -1.23 11.30 -22.48
CA LYS A 143 -2.39 12.16 -22.70
C LYS A 143 -3.65 11.45 -22.19
N VAL A 144 -4.31 12.08 -21.24
CA VAL A 144 -5.61 11.63 -20.70
C VAL A 144 -6.70 12.48 -21.30
N THR A 145 -7.68 11.84 -21.94
CA THR A 145 -8.83 12.50 -22.59
C THR A 145 -10.11 12.02 -21.95
N ASN A 146 -10.98 12.94 -21.54
CA ASN A 146 -12.33 12.59 -21.14
C ASN A 146 -13.18 12.26 -22.38
N THR A 147 -13.48 10.98 -22.57
CA THR A 147 -14.24 10.47 -23.73
C THR A 147 -15.74 10.32 -23.45
N GLY A 148 -16.15 10.55 -22.19
CA GLY A 148 -17.55 10.45 -21.79
C GLY A 148 -18.32 11.76 -21.89
N LYS A 149 -19.42 11.85 -21.15
CA LYS A 149 -20.38 12.96 -21.24
C LYS A 149 -20.44 13.86 -20.00
N THR A 150 -19.73 13.49 -18.95
CA THR A 150 -19.72 14.22 -17.67
C THR A 150 -18.29 14.68 -17.37
N ALA A 151 -18.12 15.88 -16.80
CA ALA A 151 -16.82 16.32 -16.34
C ALA A 151 -16.28 15.41 -15.24
N GLY A 152 -14.97 15.18 -15.22
CA GLY A 152 -14.37 14.27 -14.24
C GLY A 152 -12.85 14.32 -14.23
N LYS A 153 -12.26 13.56 -13.32
CA LYS A 153 -10.81 13.44 -13.10
C LYS A 153 -10.38 11.99 -13.21
N GLU A 154 -9.19 11.76 -13.74
CA GLU A 154 -8.60 10.42 -13.82
C GLU A 154 -7.19 10.41 -13.24
N VAL A 155 -6.76 9.24 -12.74
CA VAL A 155 -5.40 9.00 -12.23
C VAL A 155 -4.66 8.09 -13.20
N ALA A 156 -3.55 8.59 -13.75
CA ALA A 156 -2.61 7.75 -14.47
C ALA A 156 -1.57 7.19 -13.50
N GLN A 157 -1.30 5.90 -13.60
CA GLN A 157 -0.39 5.15 -12.73
C GLN A 157 0.72 4.55 -13.58
N LEU A 158 1.99 4.78 -13.20
CA LEU A 158 3.16 4.22 -13.85
C LEU A 158 3.73 3.08 -13.03
N TYR A 159 3.85 1.94 -13.67
CA TYR A 159 4.39 0.73 -13.08
C TYR A 159 5.67 0.30 -13.79
N VAL A 160 6.54 -0.40 -13.06
CA VAL A 160 7.73 -1.01 -13.60
C VAL A 160 7.75 -2.51 -13.31
N LYS A 161 8.19 -3.28 -14.29
CA LYS A 161 8.71 -4.62 -14.12
C LYS A 161 10.23 -4.53 -14.18
N LYS A 162 10.89 -4.76 -13.04
CA LYS A 162 12.35 -4.80 -12.93
C LYS A 162 12.90 -6.11 -13.48
N PRO A 163 14.18 -6.18 -13.87
CA PRO A 163 14.79 -7.42 -14.33
C PRO A 163 14.83 -8.48 -13.22
N ASP A 164 14.75 -9.74 -13.60
CA ASP A 164 14.92 -10.87 -12.69
C ASP A 164 16.42 -11.13 -12.43
N GLY A 165 17.04 -10.26 -11.64
CA GLY A 165 18.44 -10.31 -11.26
C GLY A 165 18.74 -11.20 -10.05
N LYS A 166 19.67 -10.78 -9.20
CA LYS A 166 20.02 -11.48 -7.95
C LYS A 166 19.03 -11.19 -6.82
N LEU A 167 18.54 -9.95 -6.77
CA LEU A 167 17.59 -9.50 -5.77
C LEU A 167 16.19 -10.04 -6.08
N GLU A 168 15.43 -10.29 -5.04
CA GLU A 168 14.02 -10.67 -5.17
C GLU A 168 13.22 -9.46 -5.65
N GLN A 169 12.33 -9.65 -6.64
CA GLN A 169 11.58 -8.59 -7.28
C GLN A 169 10.12 -9.03 -7.49
N PRO A 170 9.14 -8.20 -7.16
CA PRO A 170 7.77 -8.46 -7.61
C PRO A 170 7.66 -8.25 -9.12
N SER A 171 6.66 -8.86 -9.72
CA SER A 171 6.43 -8.72 -11.17
C SER A 171 5.99 -7.33 -11.59
N LEU A 172 5.50 -6.52 -10.63
CA LEU A 172 4.98 -5.17 -10.89
C LEU A 172 5.16 -4.29 -9.66
N GLU A 173 5.68 -3.07 -9.85
CA GLU A 173 5.78 -2.04 -8.81
C GLU A 173 5.30 -0.69 -9.32
N LEU A 174 4.44 -0.01 -8.55
CA LEU A 174 4.04 1.38 -8.80
C LEU A 174 5.23 2.30 -8.52
N VAL A 175 5.62 3.12 -9.49
CA VAL A 175 6.78 4.02 -9.38
C VAL A 175 6.44 5.49 -9.51
N ALA A 176 5.28 5.82 -10.08
CA ALA A 176 4.75 7.18 -10.12
C ALA A 176 3.26 7.17 -10.41
N PHE A 177 2.57 8.22 -10.02
CA PHE A 177 1.19 8.48 -10.42
C PHE A 177 0.91 9.98 -10.39
N ASP A 178 -0.08 10.38 -11.16
CA ASP A 178 -0.58 11.76 -11.14
C ASP A 178 -2.06 11.78 -11.51
N LYS A 179 -2.75 12.84 -11.12
CA LYS A 179 -4.18 13.01 -11.31
C LYS A 179 -4.46 14.25 -12.15
N THR A 180 -5.36 14.12 -13.14
CA THR A 180 -5.78 15.26 -13.95
C THR A 180 -6.50 16.33 -13.13
N ALA A 181 -6.50 17.56 -13.61
CA ALA A 181 -7.55 18.51 -13.30
C ALA A 181 -8.91 17.94 -13.71
N GLU A 182 -9.98 18.62 -13.37
CA GLU A 182 -11.31 18.26 -13.88
C GLU A 182 -11.37 18.56 -15.37
N LEU A 183 -11.60 17.51 -16.16
CA LEU A 183 -11.70 17.58 -17.63
C LEU A 183 -13.16 17.56 -18.06
N ALA A 184 -13.55 18.57 -18.84
CA ALA A 184 -14.85 18.57 -19.51
C ALA A 184 -14.92 17.46 -20.57
N PRO A 185 -16.12 17.06 -21.06
CA PRO A 185 -16.26 16.14 -22.16
C PRO A 185 -15.44 16.56 -23.39
N GLY A 186 -14.57 15.67 -23.89
CA GLY A 186 -13.64 15.91 -24.99
C GLY A 186 -12.36 16.65 -24.63
N GLU A 187 -12.22 17.16 -23.41
CA GLU A 187 -11.00 17.82 -22.96
C GLU A 187 -9.89 16.80 -22.65
N SER A 188 -8.65 17.24 -22.81
CA SER A 188 -7.45 16.41 -22.60
C SER A 188 -6.41 17.15 -21.76
N GLN A 189 -5.63 16.38 -21.01
CA GLN A 189 -4.46 16.86 -20.28
C GLN A 189 -3.32 15.86 -20.48
N ILE A 190 -2.09 16.38 -20.62
CA ILE A 190 -0.89 15.55 -20.59
C ILE A 190 -0.40 15.49 -19.14
N LEU A 191 -0.24 14.27 -18.63
CA LEU A 191 0.42 13.99 -17.36
C LEU A 191 1.83 13.52 -17.61
N THR A 192 2.76 13.93 -16.74
CA THR A 192 4.17 13.56 -16.79
C THR A 192 4.55 12.83 -15.51
N LEU A 193 4.84 11.55 -15.64
CA LEU A 193 5.13 10.64 -14.53
C LEU A 193 6.64 10.35 -14.51
N THR A 194 7.31 10.66 -13.41
CA THR A 194 8.77 10.53 -13.30
C THR A 194 9.13 9.49 -12.24
N ALA A 195 9.88 8.49 -12.66
CA ALA A 195 10.47 7.48 -11.79
C ALA A 195 11.94 7.82 -11.49
N SER A 196 12.23 8.11 -10.22
CA SER A 196 13.57 8.44 -9.77
C SER A 196 14.49 7.21 -9.72
N PRO A 197 15.83 7.38 -9.74
CA PRO A 197 16.76 6.27 -9.62
C PRO A 197 16.54 5.42 -8.38
N LEU A 198 16.18 6.03 -7.26
CA LEU A 198 15.96 5.33 -6.00
C LEU A 198 14.72 4.43 -6.06
N ILE A 199 13.61 4.89 -6.65
CA ILE A 199 12.39 4.08 -6.77
C ILE A 199 12.59 2.90 -7.73
N LEU A 200 13.51 3.05 -8.71
CA LEU A 200 13.87 1.99 -9.65
C LEU A 200 14.90 1.00 -9.09
N SER A 201 15.48 1.27 -7.92
CA SER A 201 16.42 0.37 -7.25
C SER A 201 15.70 -0.62 -6.34
N SER A 202 16.44 -1.62 -5.88
CA SER A 202 15.99 -2.58 -4.87
C SER A 202 17.04 -2.69 -3.77
N TYR A 203 16.58 -2.96 -2.56
CA TYR A 203 17.47 -3.02 -1.42
C TYR A 203 18.21 -4.35 -1.35
N SER A 204 19.53 -4.30 -1.27
CA SER A 204 20.39 -5.44 -0.97
C SER A 204 20.80 -5.39 0.50
N GLU A 205 20.35 -6.35 1.28
CA GLU A 205 20.78 -6.47 2.69
C GLU A 205 22.24 -6.85 2.81
N GLU A 206 22.73 -7.71 1.91
CA GLU A 206 24.11 -8.15 1.87
C GLU A 206 25.08 -6.97 1.69
N GLN A 207 24.74 -6.05 0.79
CA GLN A 207 25.57 -4.89 0.49
C GLN A 207 25.18 -3.63 1.30
N ALA A 208 24.09 -3.71 2.06
CA ALA A 208 23.49 -2.56 2.75
C ALA A 208 23.28 -1.36 1.79
N ALA A 209 22.75 -1.62 0.58
CA ALA A 209 22.67 -0.64 -0.47
C ALA A 209 21.38 -0.78 -1.30
N TYR A 210 20.91 0.34 -1.84
CA TYR A 210 19.91 0.33 -2.90
C TYR A 210 20.63 0.18 -4.25
N ILE A 211 20.29 -0.89 -4.96
CA ILE A 211 20.97 -1.30 -6.20
C ILE A 211 19.96 -1.34 -7.34
N ARG A 212 20.35 -0.76 -8.46
CA ARG A 212 19.69 -0.96 -9.73
C ARG A 212 20.45 -2.05 -10.49
N GLU A 213 19.83 -3.21 -10.61
CA GLU A 213 20.46 -4.37 -11.23
C GLU A 213 20.52 -4.23 -12.76
N LYS A 214 21.51 -4.87 -13.36
CA LYS A 214 21.63 -5.01 -14.81
C LYS A 214 20.42 -5.71 -15.40
N GLY A 215 19.94 -5.20 -16.54
CA GLY A 215 18.86 -5.82 -17.31
C GLY A 215 17.86 -4.80 -17.84
N THR A 216 16.74 -5.31 -18.35
CA THR A 216 15.69 -4.52 -18.97
C THR A 216 14.62 -4.18 -17.95
N TYR A 217 14.35 -2.89 -17.78
CA TYR A 217 13.23 -2.35 -16.99
C TYR A 217 12.08 -2.05 -17.95
N LEU A 218 10.95 -2.68 -17.76
CA LEU A 218 9.76 -2.49 -18.59
C LEU A 218 8.76 -1.59 -17.87
N PHE A 219 8.32 -0.54 -18.54
CA PHE A 219 7.38 0.43 -17.99
C PHE A 219 5.99 0.24 -18.57
N TYR A 220 4.99 0.36 -17.71
CA TYR A 220 3.58 0.26 -18.06
C TYR A 220 2.81 1.43 -17.45
N VAL A 221 1.86 1.96 -18.20
CA VAL A 221 0.97 3.02 -17.72
C VAL A 221 -0.48 2.59 -17.84
N GLY A 222 -1.30 2.97 -16.88
CA GLY A 222 -2.72 2.63 -16.89
C GLY A 222 -3.49 3.29 -15.77
N THR A 223 -4.71 2.80 -15.52
CA THR A 223 -5.62 3.33 -14.52
C THR A 223 -5.71 2.47 -13.25
N SER A 224 -5.16 1.26 -13.30
CA SER A 224 -5.05 0.33 -12.17
C SER A 224 -3.93 -0.67 -12.41
N SER A 225 -3.60 -1.49 -11.41
CA SER A 225 -2.59 -2.55 -11.55
C SER A 225 -2.99 -3.69 -12.52
N ALA A 226 -4.24 -3.75 -12.93
CA ALA A 226 -4.78 -4.74 -13.87
C ALA A 226 -5.10 -4.17 -15.26
N ASP A 227 -5.15 -2.84 -15.40
CA ASP A 227 -5.44 -2.16 -16.68
C ASP A 227 -4.21 -1.37 -17.11
N LEU A 228 -3.29 -2.05 -17.78
CA LEU A 228 -1.94 -1.55 -18.09
C LEU A 228 -1.62 -1.68 -19.57
N THR A 229 -1.02 -0.63 -20.12
CA THR A 229 -0.43 -0.60 -21.47
C THR A 229 1.07 -0.38 -21.36
N LYS A 230 1.87 -1.06 -22.19
CA LYS A 230 3.31 -0.89 -22.23
C LYS A 230 3.65 0.55 -22.67
N ALA A 231 4.41 1.26 -21.84
CA ALA A 231 4.86 2.62 -22.08
C ALA A 231 6.25 2.67 -22.74
N GLY A 232 7.16 1.78 -22.32
CA GLY A 232 8.54 1.76 -22.83
C GLY A 232 9.43 0.78 -22.09
N ALA A 233 10.73 0.94 -22.32
CA ALA A 233 11.77 0.15 -21.67
C ALA A 233 13.04 0.99 -21.45
N MET A 234 13.82 0.63 -20.44
CA MET A 234 15.15 1.15 -20.16
C MET A 234 16.12 -0.01 -19.98
N GLU A 235 17.27 0.06 -20.62
CA GLU A 235 18.34 -0.91 -20.48
C GLU A 235 19.38 -0.44 -19.46
N GLN A 236 19.62 -1.25 -18.44
CA GLN A 236 20.70 -1.05 -17.47
C GLN A 236 21.86 -1.98 -17.80
N GLY A 237 23.01 -1.42 -18.17
CA GLY A 237 24.17 -2.20 -18.67
C GLY A 237 24.88 -3.02 -17.59
N GLU A 238 24.91 -2.53 -16.36
CA GLU A 238 25.62 -3.11 -15.21
C GLU A 238 24.92 -2.76 -13.89
N ASP A 239 25.21 -3.52 -12.84
CA ASP A 239 24.67 -3.23 -11.51
C ASP A 239 25.21 -1.89 -11.01
N GLN A 240 24.31 -1.03 -10.50
CA GLN A 240 24.66 0.29 -10.01
C GLN A 240 24.17 0.50 -8.58
N ILE A 241 25.08 0.83 -7.68
CA ILE A 241 24.70 1.31 -6.35
C ILE A 241 24.15 2.73 -6.49
N VAL A 242 22.86 2.88 -6.23
CA VAL A 242 22.15 4.16 -6.26
C VAL A 242 22.34 4.89 -4.92
N LYS A 243 22.31 4.16 -3.81
CA LYS A 243 22.48 4.72 -2.49
C LYS A 243 23.08 3.69 -1.53
N GLN A 244 24.21 4.04 -0.91
CA GLN A 244 24.78 3.27 0.18
C GLN A 244 24.09 3.65 1.50
N VAL A 245 23.79 2.65 2.32
CA VAL A 245 23.20 2.83 3.65
C VAL A 245 23.90 1.94 4.68
N VAL A 246 23.40 1.91 5.90
CA VAL A 246 23.92 1.06 6.98
C VAL A 246 22.76 0.23 7.54
N ASN A 247 22.94 -1.08 7.61
CA ASN A 247 21.99 -1.98 8.29
C ASN A 247 22.10 -1.80 9.80
N ARG A 248 21.06 -1.25 10.41
CA ARG A 248 21.03 -1.01 11.87
C ARG A 248 20.06 -1.90 12.61
N MET A 249 19.09 -2.48 11.91
CA MET A 249 17.99 -3.24 12.51
C MET A 249 17.87 -4.60 11.80
N GLN A 250 18.87 -5.45 12.02
CA GLN A 250 18.77 -6.82 11.53
C GLN A 250 18.11 -7.69 12.60
N PRO A 251 17.15 -8.55 12.23
CA PRO A 251 16.61 -9.51 13.18
C PRO A 251 17.67 -10.54 13.56
N ALA A 252 17.62 -11.01 14.81
CA ALA A 252 18.53 -12.04 15.29
C ALA A 252 18.34 -13.37 14.54
N GLU A 253 17.09 -13.69 14.19
CA GLU A 253 16.71 -14.81 13.33
C GLU A 253 15.85 -14.27 12.20
N ARG A 254 16.18 -14.60 10.97
CA ARG A 254 15.38 -14.19 9.83
C ARG A 254 14.16 -15.07 9.68
N PRO A 255 12.97 -14.49 9.50
CA PRO A 255 11.82 -15.27 9.09
C PRO A 255 12.07 -15.84 7.69
N LEU A 256 11.48 -16.98 7.42
CA LEU A 256 11.42 -17.48 6.06
C LEU A 256 10.38 -16.67 5.30
N GLU A 257 10.80 -15.94 4.30
CA GLU A 257 9.91 -15.08 3.51
C GLU A 257 9.42 -15.79 2.25
N LEU A 258 8.24 -15.43 1.80
CA LEU A 258 7.71 -15.87 0.51
C LEU A 258 8.65 -15.42 -0.61
N SER A 259 8.98 -16.33 -1.52
CA SER A 259 9.80 -16.04 -2.70
C SER A 259 9.14 -16.58 -3.95
N LYS A 260 9.15 -15.81 -5.05
CA LYS A 260 8.68 -16.29 -6.35
C LYS A 260 9.60 -17.35 -6.96
N ARG A 261 10.84 -17.44 -6.48
CA ARG A 261 11.83 -18.45 -6.94
C ARG A 261 11.59 -19.81 -6.33
N ASP A 262 10.97 -19.84 -5.16
CA ASP A 262 10.57 -21.07 -4.47
C ASP A 262 9.22 -20.87 -3.76
N PRO A 263 8.14 -20.71 -4.53
CA PRO A 263 6.84 -20.37 -3.97
C PRO A 263 6.24 -21.48 -3.10
N GLU A 264 6.64 -22.72 -3.30
CA GLU A 264 6.16 -23.85 -2.51
C GLU A 264 7.03 -24.12 -1.27
N GLY A 265 8.34 -23.87 -1.38
CA GLY A 265 9.30 -24.13 -0.30
C GLY A 265 9.31 -23.06 0.78
N THR A 266 9.07 -21.80 0.40
CA THR A 266 9.16 -20.66 1.29
C THR A 266 7.82 -20.20 1.83
N TYR A 267 6.71 -20.58 1.20
CA TYR A 267 5.39 -20.16 1.68
C TYR A 267 5.06 -20.81 3.03
N PRO A 268 4.48 -20.05 3.97
CA PRO A 268 4.13 -20.60 5.28
C PRO A 268 3.18 -21.78 5.14
N LYS A 269 3.67 -22.94 5.50
CA LYS A 269 2.90 -24.21 5.54
C LYS A 269 2.07 -24.33 6.84
N GLY A 270 1.58 -23.20 7.35
CA GLY A 270 0.99 -23.11 8.67
C GLY A 270 2.04 -22.81 9.73
N LEU A 271 1.60 -22.74 10.97
CA LEU A 271 2.42 -22.46 12.13
C LEU A 271 3.83 -22.97 12.04
N ARG A 272 4.75 -22.08 12.17
CA ARG A 272 6.13 -22.47 12.28
C ARG A 272 6.41 -23.09 13.62
N SER A 273 6.88 -24.29 13.53
CA SER A 273 7.54 -24.99 14.62
C SER A 273 8.86 -24.30 15.01
N GLY A 274 8.86 -22.99 15.24
CA GLY A 274 10.10 -22.27 15.49
C GLY A 274 9.97 -20.99 16.31
N VAL A 275 8.74 -20.50 16.50
CA VAL A 275 8.52 -19.51 17.55
C VAL A 275 8.73 -20.25 18.85
N LYS A 276 9.95 -20.18 19.38
CA LYS A 276 10.18 -20.56 20.77
C LYS A 276 9.20 -19.77 21.58
N GLU A 277 8.47 -20.43 22.47
CA GLU A 277 7.74 -19.79 23.57
C GLU A 277 8.76 -18.92 24.37
N GLY A 278 9.07 -17.78 23.83
CA GLY A 278 9.83 -16.74 24.46
C GLY A 278 8.83 -15.70 24.86
N VAL A 279 8.33 -15.80 26.06
CA VAL A 279 7.69 -14.69 26.74
C VAL A 279 8.72 -13.58 26.81
N HIS A 280 8.74 -12.70 25.81
CA HIS A 280 9.35 -11.40 25.95
C HIS A 280 8.35 -10.57 26.77
N ALA A 281 8.43 -10.74 28.10
CA ALA A 281 7.86 -9.75 28.98
C ALA A 281 8.52 -8.41 28.57
N PHE A 282 7.76 -7.56 27.90
CA PHE A 282 8.17 -6.18 27.69
C PHE A 282 8.12 -5.55 29.09
N GLU A 283 9.24 -5.58 29.79
CA GLU A 283 9.43 -4.68 30.92
C GLU A 283 9.59 -3.28 30.31
N PRO A 284 8.61 -2.39 30.47
CA PRO A 284 8.79 -1.02 30.07
C PRO A 284 9.96 -0.49 30.89
N LYS A 285 11.11 -0.24 30.24
CA LYS A 285 12.15 0.53 30.85
C LYS A 285 11.55 1.86 31.25
N GLN A 286 11.45 2.11 32.54
CA GLN A 286 10.87 3.33 33.12
C GLN A 286 11.73 4.58 32.92
N GLU A 287 12.67 4.56 32.03
CA GLU A 287 13.33 5.78 31.59
C GLU A 287 12.51 6.41 30.47
N ARG A 288 11.49 7.17 30.87
CA ARG A 288 10.88 8.15 29.97
C ARG A 288 11.96 9.14 29.58
N PRO A 289 12.30 9.29 28.28
CA PRO A 289 13.13 10.42 27.90
C PRO A 289 12.39 11.70 28.30
N GLU A 290 13.01 12.54 29.09
CA GLU A 290 12.52 13.90 29.33
C GLU A 290 12.57 14.62 27.98
N TYR A 291 11.45 14.66 27.29
CA TYR A 291 11.29 15.58 26.18
C TYR A 291 10.96 16.93 26.80
N PRO A 292 11.79 17.97 26.59
CA PRO A 292 11.42 19.31 26.98
C PRO A 292 10.28 19.77 26.06
N ILE A 293 9.05 19.50 26.46
CA ILE A 293 7.89 20.08 25.83
C ILE A 293 7.79 21.48 26.43
N ALA A 294 8.27 22.48 25.70
CA ALA A 294 7.98 23.86 26.01
C ALA A 294 6.49 24.10 25.66
N ILE A 295 5.62 23.89 26.63
CA ILE A 295 4.22 24.36 26.55
C ILE A 295 4.28 25.85 26.74
N THR A 296 4.12 26.62 25.65
CA THR A 296 4.24 28.07 25.69
C THR A 296 3.00 28.74 26.30
N GLU A 297 1.82 28.21 26.13
CA GLU A 297 0.60 28.66 26.84
C GLU A 297 -0.47 27.54 26.83
N PRO A 298 -0.79 26.92 27.97
CA PRO A 298 -1.90 26.00 28.05
C PRO A 298 -3.23 26.75 27.95
N VAL A 299 -4.18 26.20 27.19
CA VAL A 299 -5.56 26.70 27.21
C VAL A 299 -6.18 26.44 28.58
N ASP A 300 -6.99 27.36 29.07
CA ASP A 300 -7.48 27.38 30.46
C ASP A 300 -8.01 26.02 30.96
N TYR A 301 -8.73 25.27 30.12
CA TYR A 301 -9.32 23.98 30.55
C TYR A 301 -8.31 22.81 30.62
N VAL A 302 -7.09 22.96 30.11
CA VAL A 302 -6.01 21.96 30.27
C VAL A 302 -4.93 22.40 31.25
N ALA A 303 -5.00 23.63 31.78
CA ALA A 303 -4.00 24.16 32.68
C ALA A 303 -3.83 23.36 33.97
N ASP A 304 -4.92 22.77 34.45
CA ASP A 304 -4.96 21.98 35.69
C ASP A 304 -4.85 20.47 35.45
N MET A 305 -4.74 20.04 34.17
CA MET A 305 -4.66 18.63 33.84
C MET A 305 -3.24 18.09 34.02
N SER A 306 -3.16 16.87 34.55
CA SER A 306 -1.90 16.12 34.55
C SER A 306 -1.51 15.73 33.12
N VAL A 307 -0.23 15.44 32.90
CA VAL A 307 0.28 14.95 31.61
C VAL A 307 -0.46 13.67 31.17
N GLU A 308 -0.86 12.85 32.13
CA GLU A 308 -1.58 11.60 31.87
C GLU A 308 -3.02 11.87 31.40
N GLU A 309 -3.70 12.83 31.97
CA GLU A 309 -5.02 13.27 31.53
C GLU A 309 -4.97 13.94 30.15
N MET A 310 -3.97 14.78 29.88
CA MET A 310 -3.74 15.36 28.56
C MET A 310 -3.43 14.28 27.51
N ALA A 311 -2.64 13.28 27.86
CA ALA A 311 -2.36 12.15 26.98
C ALA A 311 -3.61 11.35 26.66
N ARG A 312 -4.52 11.16 27.61
CA ARG A 312 -5.82 10.52 27.40
C ARG A 312 -6.75 11.29 26.48
N LEU A 313 -6.66 12.62 26.45
CA LEU A 313 -7.40 13.44 25.49
C LEU A 313 -6.86 13.31 24.06
N CYS A 314 -5.55 13.14 23.91
CA CYS A 314 -4.90 13.01 22.60
C CYS A 314 -4.98 11.60 21.99
N VAL A 315 -5.08 10.59 22.84
CA VAL A 315 -5.30 9.21 22.41
C VAL A 315 -6.81 8.98 22.56
N CYS A 316 -7.51 8.74 21.45
CA CYS A 316 -8.82 8.08 21.49
C CYS A 316 -8.61 6.79 22.26
N GLY A 317 -8.97 6.81 23.53
CA GLY A 317 -8.38 5.93 24.51
C GLY A 317 -8.53 4.48 24.16
N ALA A 318 -7.49 3.71 24.44
CA ALA A 318 -7.63 2.28 24.58
C ALA A 318 -8.80 1.91 25.50
N ASP A 319 -9.17 2.81 26.40
CA ASP A 319 -10.33 2.73 27.29
C ASP A 319 -11.64 3.22 26.64
N GLY A 320 -11.62 3.77 25.44
CA GLY A 320 -12.82 4.22 24.72
C GLY A 320 -13.77 3.08 24.30
N TRP A 321 -13.36 1.84 24.47
CA TRP A 321 -14.18 0.64 24.30
C TRP A 321 -14.75 0.12 25.63
N GLY A 322 -14.33 0.67 26.74
CA GLY A 322 -14.73 0.31 28.08
C GLY A 322 -15.49 1.43 28.78
N MET A 323 -16.28 2.18 28.04
CA MET A 323 -17.21 3.07 28.72
C MET A 323 -18.32 2.25 29.33
N GLU A 324 -18.20 2.00 30.61
CA GLU A 324 -19.38 1.86 31.47
C GLU A 324 -19.98 3.24 31.71
#